data_9427a9d640338041dd1032368deeab8a
#
_entry.id   9427a9d640338041dd1032368deeab8a
#
_cell.length_a   1.000
_cell.length_b   1.000
_cell.length_c   1.000
_cell.angle_alpha   90.00
_cell.angle_beta   90.00
_cell.angle_gamma   90.00
#
_symmetry.space_group_name_H-M   'P 1'
#
loop_
_entity.id
_entity.type
_entity.pdbx_description
1 polymer ?
#
loop_
_entity_poly.entity_id
_entity_poly.type
_entity_poly.pdbx_seq_one_letter_code
_entity_poly.pdbx_strand_id
1 'polypeptide(L)' 'MWKVLIADDDVEILNYLSNLIPWEEHEMQICAKARNGTEALNVLKNEPVDILLTDITMPGLSGLELV' A
#
# COMPACT_ATOMS: atom_id res chain seq x y z
N MET A 1 -12.32 -8.69 6.75
CA MET A 1 -10.87 -8.59 6.56
C MET A 1 -10.42 -7.14 6.57
N TRP A 2 -9.27 -6.88 7.14
CA TRP A 2 -8.65 -5.57 7.09
C TRP A 2 -8.16 -5.30 5.67
N LYS A 3 -8.48 -4.13 5.14
CA LYS A 3 -8.06 -3.76 3.79
C LYS A 3 -6.72 -3.03 3.84
N VAL A 4 -5.74 -3.56 3.13
CA VAL A 4 -4.36 -3.08 3.14
C VAL A 4 -4.01 -2.46 1.80
N LEU A 5 -3.47 -1.24 1.83
CA LEU A 5 -2.84 -0.61 0.68
C LEU A 5 -1.33 -0.70 0.89
N ILE A 6 -0.62 -1.26 -0.07
CA ILE A 6 0.84 -1.24 -0.06
C ILE A 6 1.33 -0.27 -1.13
N ALA A 7 2.33 0.51 -0.79
CA ALA A 7 2.86 1.55 -1.67
C ALA A 7 4.38 1.53 -1.65
N ASP A 8 4.98 1.41 -2.84
CA ASP A 8 6.42 1.44 -3.01
C ASP A 8 6.70 1.74 -4.48
N ASP A 9 7.76 2.50 -4.77
CA ASP A 9 8.14 2.81 -6.14
C ASP A 9 8.79 1.63 -6.85
N ASP A 10 9.18 0.59 -6.12
CA ASP A 10 9.75 -0.63 -6.68
C ASP A 10 8.67 -1.71 -6.83
N VAL A 11 8.31 -2.00 -8.08
CA VAL A 11 7.29 -3.01 -8.38
C VAL A 11 7.68 -4.40 -7.89
N GLU A 12 8.97 -4.71 -7.89
CA GLU A 12 9.44 -6.01 -7.39
C GLU A 12 9.18 -6.16 -5.90
N ILE A 13 9.34 -5.08 -5.13
CA ILE A 13 9.05 -5.08 -3.70
C ILE A 13 7.56 -5.27 -3.47
N LEU A 14 6.72 -4.59 -4.24
CA LEU A 14 5.27 -4.76 -4.15
C LEU A 14 4.86 -6.21 -4.38
N ASN A 15 5.41 -6.83 -5.42
CA ASN A 15 5.12 -8.23 -5.72
C ASN A 15 5.68 -9.17 -4.66
N TYR A 16 6.88 -8.89 -4.18
CA TYR A 16 7.51 -9.68 -3.12
C TYR A 16 6.66 -9.70 -1.86
N LEU A 17 6.23 -8.52 -1.40
CA LEU A 17 5.41 -8.41 -0.20
C LEU A 17 4.05 -9.09 -0.38
N SER A 18 3.46 -9.00 -1.58
CA SER A 18 2.18 -9.64 -1.86
C SER A 18 2.24 -11.15 -1.72
N ASN A 19 3.39 -11.75 -2.02
CA ASN A 19 3.56 -13.20 -2.01
C ASN A 19 4.19 -13.72 -0.72
N LEU A 20 4.94 -12.88 -0.01
CA LEU A 20 5.67 -13.28 1.18
C LEU A 20 4.76 -13.43 2.39
N ILE A 21 3.85 -12.49 2.57
CA ILE A 21 3.01 -12.43 3.76
C ILE A 21 1.71 -13.17 3.49
N PRO A 22 1.31 -14.11 4.38
CA PRO A 22 0.03 -14.79 4.25
C PRO A 22 -1.10 -13.88 4.77
N TRP A 23 -1.45 -12.87 3.99
CA TRP A 23 -2.41 -11.83 4.38
C TRP A 23 -3.73 -12.40 4.90
N GLU A 24 -4.28 -13.39 4.19
CA GLU A 24 -5.58 -13.95 4.55
C GLU A 24 -5.55 -14.68 5.89
N GLU A 25 -4.44 -15.28 6.24
CA GLU A 25 -4.28 -15.96 7.54
C GLU A 25 -4.30 -14.97 8.69
N HIS A 26 -3.99 -13.70 8.42
CA HIS A 26 -4.03 -12.63 9.41
C HIS A 26 -5.27 -11.76 9.28
N GLU A 27 -6.28 -12.24 8.58
CA GLU A 27 -7.53 -11.51 8.34
C GLU A 27 -7.31 -10.18 7.61
N MET A 28 -6.31 -10.15 6.73
CA MET A 28 -5.97 -9.00 5.92
C MET A 28 -6.11 -9.30 4.44
N GLN A 29 -6.39 -8.27 3.66
CA GLN A 29 -6.52 -8.38 2.22
C GLN A 29 -5.85 -7.17 1.58
N ILE A 30 -4.97 -7.40 0.60
CA ILE A 30 -4.40 -6.31 -0.19
C ILE A 30 -5.48 -5.81 -1.14
N CYS A 31 -5.97 -4.59 -0.92
CA CYS A 31 -7.00 -4.01 -1.78
C CYS A 31 -6.41 -3.26 -2.97
N ALA A 32 -5.18 -2.77 -2.85
CA ALA A 32 -4.52 -2.06 -3.94
C ALA A 32 -3.01 -1.98 -3.70
N LYS A 33 -2.29 -1.71 -4.79
CA LYS A 33 -0.85 -1.47 -4.78
C LYS A 33 -0.59 -0.15 -5.48
N ALA A 34 0.16 0.74 -4.86
CA ALA A 34 0.51 2.03 -5.42
C ALA A 34 2.03 2.12 -5.64
N ARG A 35 2.45 2.75 -6.73
CA ARG A 35 3.85 2.90 -7.05
C ARG A 35 4.40 4.28 -6.74
N ASN A 36 3.53 5.19 -6.33
CA ASN A 36 3.92 6.54 -5.93
C ASN A 36 2.84 7.15 -5.03
N GLY A 37 3.16 8.32 -4.47
CA GLY A 37 2.26 8.99 -3.54
C GLY A 37 0.94 9.41 -4.17
N THR A 38 0.95 9.80 -5.44
CA THR A 38 -0.27 10.20 -6.14
C THR A 38 -1.22 9.03 -6.29
N GLU A 39 -0.73 7.87 -6.69
CA GLU A 39 -1.54 6.66 -6.77
C GLU A 39 -2.10 6.26 -5.41
N ALA A 40 -1.26 6.33 -4.37
CA ALA A 40 -1.70 6.00 -3.01
C ALA A 40 -2.82 6.93 -2.53
N LEU A 41 -2.69 8.23 -2.77
CA LEU A 41 -3.74 9.18 -2.41
C LEU A 41 -5.05 8.91 -3.15
N ASN A 42 -4.96 8.56 -4.43
CA ASN A 42 -6.17 8.23 -5.20
C ASN A 42 -6.89 7.03 -4.61
N VAL A 43 -6.16 6.00 -4.21
CA VAL A 43 -6.76 4.84 -3.57
C VAL A 43 -7.42 5.22 -2.26
N LEU A 44 -6.72 6.00 -1.43
CA LEU A 44 -7.24 6.42 -0.12
C LEU A 44 -8.51 7.26 -0.25
N LYS A 45 -8.66 8.02 -1.33
CA LYS A 45 -9.86 8.83 -1.57
C LYS A 45 -11.04 8.01 -2.08
N ASN A 46 -10.78 6.92 -2.78
CA ASN A 46 -11.81 6.18 -3.51
C ASN A 46 -12.17 4.84 -2.89
N GLU A 47 -11.34 4.31 -2.00
CA GLU A 47 -11.55 3.01 -1.39
C GLU A 47 -11.33 3.05 0.12
N PRO A 48 -12.08 2.24 0.89
CA PRO A 48 -11.84 2.14 2.33
C PRO A 48 -10.57 1.34 2.58
N VAL A 49 -9.56 1.99 3.16
CA VAL A 49 -8.28 1.39 3.51
C VAL A 49 -8.12 1.43 5.02
N ASP A 50 -7.82 0.29 5.62
CA ASP A 50 -7.62 0.19 7.06
C ASP A 50 -6.14 0.31 7.44
N ILE A 51 -5.25 -0.21 6.59
CA ILE A 51 -3.82 -0.25 6.87
C ILE A 51 -3.06 0.25 5.64
N LEU A 52 -2.12 1.16 5.85
CA LEU A 52 -1.22 1.66 4.81
C LEU A 52 0.21 1.26 5.15
N LEU A 53 0.85 0.51 4.24
CA LEU A 53 2.27 0.21 4.31
C LEU A 53 2.95 0.98 3.19
N THR A 54 3.83 1.92 3.52
CA THR A 54 4.44 2.78 2.52
C THR A 54 5.92 3.05 2.80
N ASP A 55 6.68 3.26 1.73
CA ASP A 55 8.05 3.75 1.79
C ASP A 55 7.99 5.27 1.90
N ILE A 56 8.62 5.83 2.92
CA ILE A 56 8.59 7.27 3.17
C ILE A 56 9.44 8.08 2.18
N THR A 57 10.28 7.43 1.39
CA THR A 57 11.10 8.08 0.37
C THR A 57 10.49 8.02 -1.02
N MET A 58 9.26 7.58 -1.13
CA MET A 58 8.56 7.37 -2.39
C MET A 58 8.40 8.68 -3.16
N PRO A 59 8.66 8.69 -4.50
CA PRO A 59 8.48 9.88 -5.33
C PRO A 59 7.04 10.39 -5.32
N GLY A 60 6.90 11.68 -5.50
CA GLY A 60 5.61 12.34 -5.63
C GLY A 60 5.00 12.77 -4.32
N LEU A 61 5.31 12.07 -3.22
CA LEU A 61 4.78 12.40 -1.92
C LEU A 61 5.57 11.67 -0.84
N SER A 62 5.91 12.33 0.25
CA SER A 62 6.50 11.67 1.40
C SER A 62 5.47 10.73 2.04
N GLY A 63 5.89 9.55 2.48
CA GLY A 63 5.02 8.65 3.22
C GLY A 63 4.37 9.29 4.43
N LEU A 64 5.05 10.24 5.07
CA LEU A 64 4.51 10.95 6.22
C LEU A 64 3.32 11.83 5.87
N GLU A 65 3.21 12.28 4.63
CA GLU A 65 2.09 13.10 4.17
C GLU A 65 0.82 12.28 3.94
N LEU A 66 0.94 10.96 3.85
CA LEU A 66 -0.19 10.05 3.68
C LEU A 66 -0.86 9.68 5.00
N VAL A 67 -0.17 9.93 6.08
CA VAL A 67 -0.63 9.62 7.42
C VAL A 67 -1.30 10.84 8.03
#